data_e0519f95d409fa51e94d83d712d17953
#
_entry.id   e0519f95d409fa51e94d83d712d17953
#
_cell.length_a   1.000
_cell.length_b   1.000
_cell.length_c   1.000
_cell.angle_alpha   90.00
_cell.angle_beta   90.00
_cell.angle_gamma   90.00
#
_symmetry.space_group_name_H-M   'P 1'
#
loop_
_entity.id
_entity.type
_entity.pdbx_description
1 polymer ?
#
loop_
_entity_poly.entity_id
_entity_poly.type
_entity_poly.pdbx_seq_one_letter_code
_entity_poly.pdbx_strand_id
1 'polypeptide(L)'
;MRKTSFLAKILIAFFIVSILFSGCTSTKQAEVSSVPESLSNEYSLDKVVVLSRHNIRSPLSDGSSTLAKVTPHQWFNWTSRASELSLRGGVLETIMGQYFRKWLESETLIPENYIPEDGEVRFYSNSMQRTIATAQYFSSGMLPVANSKIEHLYAPSKMDAVFTPQTVHLYDGFEKQAMKQINSLYNHSSLSQLCETLQPAYDVLEKVLDFEKSEYAIENDFPHFRTDDTEVFFKEMAEPGMKGSLKLATSASDALVLQYYEETDDRKAAFGHNISMEDWEKIASIKDVYGDVLFTAPVVAKEVARPLLILISDELEEENRKFSFLCGHDSNVASVLAALDVKEYSLPDAIEKKTPIGVKLVFEVWKDKNGEEFVAINLVYQTTEQLRSCRMLTLEDPPAKYKVSLNGLEPNEYGMYPMNELLERFAESTKQ
;
A
#
# COMPACT_ATOMS: atom_id res chain seq x y z
N MET A 1 -73.51 -37.78 -10.41
CA MET A 1 -72.64 -38.95 -10.24
C MET A 1 -71.44 -38.81 -11.17
N ARG A 2 -70.18 -38.98 -10.62
CA ARG A 2 -68.88 -39.06 -11.32
C ARG A 2 -68.30 -37.71 -11.86
N LYS A 3 -67.58 -37.04 -11.00
CA LYS A 3 -66.48 -36.15 -11.33
C LYS A 3 -65.27 -36.64 -10.50
N THR A 4 -64.38 -37.38 -11.06
CA THR A 4 -63.03 -37.63 -10.55
C THR A 4 -62.18 -38.10 -11.73
N SER A 5 -61.09 -37.40 -11.98
CA SER A 5 -60.00 -37.76 -12.89
C SER A 5 -59.57 -36.64 -13.83
N PHE A 6 -59.05 -35.54 -13.24
CA PHE A 6 -58.32 -34.55 -14.04
C PHE A 6 -57.16 -33.88 -13.29
N LEU A 7 -56.68 -34.51 -12.23
CA LEU A 7 -55.64 -33.93 -11.37
C LEU A 7 -54.35 -34.79 -11.26
N ALA A 8 -54.17 -35.75 -12.16
CA ALA A 8 -53.01 -36.66 -12.09
C ALA A 8 -52.03 -36.59 -13.28
N LYS A 9 -52.10 -35.55 -14.13
CA LYS A 9 -51.21 -35.43 -15.31
C LYS A 9 -50.43 -34.11 -15.42
N ILE A 10 -50.39 -33.27 -14.38
CA ILE A 10 -49.60 -32.00 -14.38
C ILE A 10 -48.40 -32.03 -13.41
N LEU A 11 -48.09 -33.16 -12.79
CA LEU A 11 -47.01 -33.26 -11.79
C LEU A 11 -45.74 -34.00 -12.30
N ILE A 12 -45.60 -34.25 -13.61
CA ILE A 12 -44.41 -34.92 -14.19
C ILE A 12 -43.63 -34.00 -15.19
N ALA A 13 -44.07 -32.78 -15.43
CA ALA A 13 -43.40 -31.85 -16.37
C ALA A 13 -42.57 -30.76 -15.72
N PHE A 14 -42.40 -30.75 -14.39
CA PHE A 14 -41.62 -29.70 -13.66
C PHE A 14 -40.35 -30.21 -13.00
N PHE A 15 -39.87 -31.40 -13.33
CA PHE A 15 -38.68 -32.00 -12.70
C PHE A 15 -37.48 -32.23 -13.64
N ILE A 16 -37.47 -31.66 -14.86
CA ILE A 16 -36.38 -31.85 -15.84
C ILE A 16 -35.83 -30.52 -16.40
N VAL A 17 -35.95 -29.41 -15.70
CA VAL A 17 -35.30 -28.13 -16.10
C VAL A 17 -34.50 -27.49 -14.95
N SER A 18 -34.08 -28.24 -13.95
CA SER A 18 -33.28 -27.73 -12.85
C SER A 18 -31.87 -28.35 -12.75
N ILE A 19 -31.32 -28.88 -13.82
CA ILE A 19 -29.93 -29.37 -13.82
C ILE A 19 -29.27 -28.91 -15.13
N LEU A 20 -28.94 -27.63 -15.25
CA LEU A 20 -27.94 -27.10 -16.19
C LEU A 20 -27.74 -25.58 -15.98
N PHE A 21 -27.37 -25.16 -14.78
CA PHE A 21 -26.67 -23.89 -14.52
C PHE A 21 -26.04 -23.97 -13.12
N SER A 22 -25.15 -24.95 -12.92
CA SER A 22 -24.10 -24.85 -11.92
C SER A 22 -22.80 -24.52 -12.66
N GLY A 23 -22.72 -23.32 -13.19
CA GLY A 23 -21.46 -22.70 -13.50
C GLY A 23 -20.79 -22.40 -12.17
N CYS A 24 -19.83 -23.22 -11.77
CA CYS A 24 -18.86 -22.90 -10.74
C CYS A 24 -18.12 -21.63 -11.16
N THR A 25 -18.58 -20.46 -10.73
CA THR A 25 -17.72 -19.36 -10.46
C THR A 25 -17.00 -19.70 -9.15
N SER A 26 -15.84 -20.31 -9.27
CA SER A 26 -14.87 -20.42 -8.20
C SER A 26 -14.40 -18.99 -7.88
N THR A 27 -15.14 -18.28 -7.06
CA THR A 27 -14.58 -17.19 -6.28
C THR A 27 -13.52 -17.85 -5.39
N LYS A 28 -12.24 -17.69 -5.75
CA LYS A 28 -11.16 -17.88 -4.79
C LYS A 28 -11.42 -16.87 -3.68
N GLN A 29 -12.06 -17.32 -2.60
CA GLN A 29 -11.99 -16.62 -1.33
C GLN A 29 -10.50 -16.50 -1.01
N ALA A 30 -10.06 -15.26 -0.77
CA ALA A 30 -8.77 -15.05 -0.16
C ALA A 30 -8.74 -15.91 1.12
N GLU A 31 -7.74 -16.77 1.24
CA GLU A 31 -7.54 -17.56 2.44
C GLU A 31 -7.40 -16.57 3.60
N VAL A 32 -8.35 -16.57 4.50
CA VAL A 32 -8.23 -15.93 5.81
C VAL A 32 -7.10 -16.66 6.51
N SER A 33 -5.93 -16.04 6.52
CA SER A 33 -4.73 -16.61 7.12
C SER A 33 -4.82 -16.49 8.66
N SER A 34 -5.59 -17.38 9.27
CA SER A 34 -5.25 -17.80 10.63
C SER A 34 -3.89 -18.48 10.56
N VAL A 35 -2.96 -18.16 11.46
CA VAL A 35 -1.70 -18.91 11.59
C VAL A 35 -2.08 -20.40 11.65
N PRO A 36 -1.53 -21.25 10.77
CA PRO A 36 -1.85 -22.67 10.82
C PRO A 36 -1.53 -23.20 12.22
N GLU A 37 -2.41 -23.99 12.82
CA GLU A 37 -2.20 -24.61 14.13
C GLU A 37 -0.85 -25.39 14.20
N SER A 38 -0.37 -25.87 13.06
CA SER A 38 0.96 -26.47 12.89
C SER A 38 2.12 -25.50 13.12
N LEU A 39 2.00 -24.22 12.72
CA LEU A 39 3.06 -23.22 12.89
C LEU A 39 3.27 -22.90 14.37
N SER A 40 2.20 -22.65 15.13
CA SER A 40 2.29 -22.31 16.55
C SER A 40 2.86 -23.47 17.41
N ASN A 41 2.84 -24.70 16.90
CA ASN A 41 3.44 -25.85 17.56
C ASN A 41 4.96 -25.97 17.34
N GLU A 42 5.50 -25.38 16.28
CA GLU A 42 6.90 -25.51 15.89
C GLU A 42 7.69 -24.22 16.07
N TYR A 43 7.04 -23.07 15.97
CA TYR A 43 7.63 -21.74 16.04
C TYR A 43 6.92 -20.86 17.06
N SER A 44 7.63 -19.90 17.59
CA SER A 44 7.07 -18.80 18.43
C SER A 44 7.44 -17.45 17.80
N LEU A 45 6.47 -16.52 17.77
CA LEU A 45 6.74 -15.15 17.32
C LEU A 45 7.62 -14.45 18.34
N ASP A 46 8.77 -13.95 17.91
CA ASP A 46 9.79 -13.31 18.75
C ASP A 46 9.82 -11.78 18.58
N LYS A 47 9.62 -11.29 17.36
CA LYS A 47 9.75 -9.87 17.02
C LYS A 47 8.93 -9.52 15.80
N VAL A 48 8.45 -8.27 15.74
CA VAL A 48 7.79 -7.71 14.56
C VAL A 48 8.36 -6.34 14.23
N VAL A 49 8.84 -6.17 12.98
CA VAL A 49 9.27 -4.89 12.43
C VAL A 49 8.33 -4.46 11.31
N VAL A 50 7.80 -3.26 11.39
CA VAL A 50 6.80 -2.71 10.46
C VAL A 50 7.32 -1.47 9.77
N LEU A 51 7.31 -1.46 8.42
CA LEU A 51 7.40 -0.24 7.63
C LEU A 51 6.01 0.12 7.11
N SER A 52 5.48 1.24 7.56
CA SER A 52 4.12 1.71 7.25
C SER A 52 4.12 2.87 6.26
N ARG A 53 3.25 2.84 5.26
CA ARG A 53 2.78 4.04 4.59
C ARG A 53 1.79 4.76 5.51
N HIS A 54 1.82 6.12 5.53
CA HIS A 54 0.79 6.90 6.23
C HIS A 54 -0.63 6.59 5.72
N ASN A 55 -1.64 6.86 6.52
CA ASN A 55 -3.05 6.64 6.15
C ASN A 55 -3.65 7.84 5.38
N ILE A 56 -4.97 7.84 5.17
CA ILE A 56 -5.72 8.82 4.39
C ILE A 56 -5.37 10.24 4.85
N ARG A 57 -5.06 11.10 3.88
CA ARG A 57 -4.70 12.50 4.05
C ARG A 57 -5.45 13.37 3.05
N SER A 58 -5.50 14.67 3.29
CA SER A 58 -5.87 15.61 2.24
C SER A 58 -4.84 15.61 1.10
N PRO A 59 -5.19 16.01 -0.12
CA PRO A 59 -4.26 16.14 -1.24
C PRO A 59 -3.01 16.97 -0.88
N LEU A 60 -1.90 16.73 -1.61
CA LEU A 60 -0.62 17.42 -1.35
C LEU A 60 -0.67 18.93 -1.62
N SER A 61 -1.61 19.36 -2.43
CA SER A 61 -1.79 20.76 -2.81
C SER A 61 -3.17 21.25 -2.38
N ASP A 62 -3.25 22.52 -2.03
CA ASP A 62 -4.50 23.19 -1.73
C ASP A 62 -5.24 23.65 -3.00
N GLY A 63 -6.43 24.25 -2.81
CA GLY A 63 -7.29 24.71 -3.90
C GLY A 63 -6.73 25.82 -4.78
N SER A 64 -5.51 26.34 -4.54
CA SER A 64 -4.85 27.34 -5.39
C SER A 64 -3.88 26.73 -6.43
N SER A 65 -3.73 25.42 -6.41
CA SER A 65 -2.80 24.66 -7.25
C SER A 65 -3.40 24.22 -8.58
N THR A 66 -2.57 23.62 -9.44
CA THR A 66 -3.00 22.97 -10.68
C THR A 66 -4.13 21.95 -10.44
N LEU A 67 -4.14 21.27 -9.27
CA LEU A 67 -5.20 20.33 -8.91
C LEU A 67 -6.59 20.97 -8.87
N ALA A 68 -6.69 22.23 -8.42
CA ALA A 68 -7.97 22.95 -8.40
C ALA A 68 -8.51 23.23 -9.81
N LYS A 69 -7.61 23.26 -10.81
CA LYS A 69 -7.92 23.64 -12.18
C LYS A 69 -8.18 22.46 -13.12
N VAL A 70 -7.87 21.21 -12.71
CA VAL A 70 -7.99 20.02 -13.58
C VAL A 70 -9.42 19.47 -13.71
N THR A 71 -10.38 20.10 -13.06
CA THR A 71 -11.79 19.74 -13.13
C THR A 71 -12.66 20.98 -12.93
N PRO A 72 -13.83 21.10 -13.58
CA PRO A 72 -14.81 22.13 -13.25
C PRO A 72 -15.58 21.84 -11.95
N HIS A 73 -15.42 20.64 -11.39
CA HIS A 73 -16.10 20.22 -10.17
C HIS A 73 -15.40 20.72 -8.91
N GLN A 74 -16.16 20.79 -7.81
CA GLN A 74 -15.60 21.09 -6.51
C GLN A 74 -15.11 19.83 -5.84
N TRP A 75 -13.81 19.78 -5.48
CA TRP A 75 -13.23 18.71 -4.70
C TRP A 75 -13.87 18.58 -3.31
N PHE A 76 -13.71 17.42 -2.70
CA PHE A 76 -14.14 17.16 -1.32
C PHE A 76 -13.61 18.25 -0.37
N ASN A 77 -14.46 18.71 0.54
CA ASN A 77 -14.09 19.73 1.50
C ASN A 77 -13.35 19.13 2.69
N TRP A 78 -12.03 19.04 2.57
CA TRP A 78 -11.16 18.51 3.59
C TRP A 78 -11.15 19.37 4.85
N THR A 79 -11.24 18.73 6.04
CA THR A 79 -11.11 19.40 7.34
C THR A 79 -9.68 19.52 7.82
N SER A 80 -8.76 18.68 7.28
CA SER A 80 -7.32 18.79 7.49
C SER A 80 -6.67 19.72 6.47
N ARG A 81 -5.53 20.31 6.82
CA ARG A 81 -4.76 21.12 5.87
C ARG A 81 -4.18 20.25 4.76
N ALA A 82 -3.73 20.90 3.68
CA ALA A 82 -3.07 20.20 2.59
C ALA A 82 -1.95 19.27 3.11
N SER A 83 -1.91 18.06 2.62
CA SER A 83 -0.96 16.99 2.98
C SER A 83 -1.04 16.42 4.41
N GLU A 84 -1.93 16.90 5.25
CA GLU A 84 -2.11 16.40 6.63
C GLU A 84 -3.08 15.22 6.69
N LEU A 85 -2.86 14.34 7.66
CA LEU A 85 -3.71 13.18 7.94
C LEU A 85 -5.16 13.62 8.16
N SER A 86 -6.11 12.90 7.56
CA SER A 86 -7.52 13.15 7.77
C SER A 86 -8.02 12.55 9.10
N LEU A 87 -9.20 12.99 9.55
CA LEU A 87 -9.86 12.38 10.71
C LEU A 87 -10.10 10.89 10.48
N ARG A 88 -10.60 10.50 9.31
CA ARG A 88 -10.81 9.10 8.94
C ARG A 88 -9.51 8.31 8.95
N GLY A 89 -8.42 8.87 8.40
CA GLY A 89 -7.11 8.26 8.45
C GLY A 89 -6.62 7.98 9.87
N GLY A 90 -6.87 8.90 10.81
CA GLY A 90 -6.57 8.68 12.23
C GLY A 90 -7.41 7.57 12.87
N VAL A 91 -8.71 7.52 12.58
CA VAL A 91 -9.60 6.44 13.06
C VAL A 91 -9.13 5.08 12.53
N LEU A 92 -8.84 4.97 11.24
CA LEU A 92 -8.37 3.73 10.61
C LEU A 92 -7.05 3.23 11.21
N GLU A 93 -6.11 4.13 11.51
CA GLU A 93 -4.86 3.74 12.17
C GLU A 93 -5.07 3.30 13.62
N THR A 94 -6.00 3.91 14.35
CA THR A 94 -6.36 3.44 15.69
C THR A 94 -6.95 2.02 15.64
N ILE A 95 -7.83 1.75 14.66
CA ILE A 95 -8.41 0.42 14.42
C ILE A 95 -7.32 -0.60 14.07
N MET A 96 -6.38 -0.22 13.19
CA MET A 96 -5.25 -1.07 12.81
C MET A 96 -4.34 -1.36 14.02
N GLY A 97 -4.02 -0.36 14.84
CA GLY A 97 -3.26 -0.54 16.06
C GLY A 97 -3.94 -1.50 17.06
N GLN A 98 -5.27 -1.40 17.24
CA GLN A 98 -6.04 -2.33 18.05
C GLN A 98 -5.99 -3.76 17.52
N TYR A 99 -6.07 -3.94 16.21
CA TYR A 99 -5.89 -5.25 15.57
C TYR A 99 -4.50 -5.83 15.85
N PHE A 100 -3.45 -5.05 15.64
CA PHE A 100 -2.07 -5.49 15.92
C PHE A 100 -1.91 -5.90 17.38
N ARG A 101 -2.44 -5.13 18.33
CA ARG A 101 -2.42 -5.52 19.74
C ARG A 101 -3.05 -6.90 19.96
N LYS A 102 -4.25 -7.12 19.43
CA LYS A 102 -4.95 -8.40 19.59
C LYS A 102 -4.23 -9.56 18.93
N TRP A 103 -3.67 -9.34 17.76
CA TRP A 103 -2.85 -10.32 17.07
C TRP A 103 -1.59 -10.66 17.88
N LEU A 104 -0.83 -9.67 18.36
CA LEU A 104 0.40 -9.91 19.12
C LEU A 104 0.12 -10.54 20.50
N GLU A 105 -1.03 -10.24 21.13
CA GLU A 105 -1.53 -10.93 22.33
C GLU A 105 -1.83 -12.41 22.02
N SER A 106 -2.48 -12.71 20.89
CA SER A 106 -2.81 -14.09 20.49
C SER A 106 -1.57 -14.93 20.14
N GLU A 107 -0.52 -14.30 19.58
CA GLU A 107 0.77 -14.94 19.34
C GLU A 107 1.69 -14.98 20.57
N THR A 108 1.21 -14.50 21.71
CA THR A 108 1.97 -14.45 22.99
C THR A 108 3.25 -13.60 22.96
N LEU A 109 3.44 -12.75 21.94
CA LEU A 109 4.57 -11.82 21.88
C LEU A 109 4.49 -10.75 22.97
N ILE A 110 3.28 -10.29 23.27
CA ILE A 110 2.99 -9.34 24.35
C ILE A 110 1.87 -9.89 25.24
N PRO A 111 1.89 -9.62 26.55
CA PRO A 111 0.79 -9.97 27.45
C PRO A 111 -0.40 -9.01 27.28
N GLU A 112 -1.56 -9.39 27.81
CA GLU A 112 -2.69 -8.47 27.97
C GLU A 112 -2.29 -7.26 28.84
N ASN A 113 -2.79 -6.07 28.50
CA ASN A 113 -2.48 -4.80 29.17
C ASN A 113 -0.98 -4.47 29.21
N TYR A 114 -0.29 -4.82 28.15
CA TYR A 114 1.13 -4.62 28.00
C TYR A 114 1.56 -3.15 28.14
N ILE A 115 2.50 -2.91 29.02
CA ILE A 115 3.27 -1.66 29.14
C ILE A 115 4.72 -2.04 28.85
N PRO A 116 5.29 -1.57 27.73
CA PRO A 116 6.65 -1.95 27.32
C PRO A 116 7.70 -1.40 28.29
N GLU A 117 8.75 -2.17 28.51
CA GLU A 117 9.99 -1.70 29.12
C GLU A 117 10.80 -0.88 28.11
N ASP A 118 11.79 -0.14 28.61
CA ASP A 118 12.66 0.67 27.76
C ASP A 118 13.38 -0.21 26.73
N GLY A 119 13.24 0.15 25.46
CA GLY A 119 13.86 -0.57 24.35
C GLY A 119 12.98 -1.66 23.71
N GLU A 120 11.95 -2.17 24.36
CA GLU A 120 11.10 -3.24 23.81
C GLU A 120 10.25 -2.81 22.61
N VAL A 121 9.82 -1.53 22.58
CA VAL A 121 8.96 -1.00 21.51
C VAL A 121 9.50 0.33 21.00
N ARG A 122 9.51 0.50 19.69
CA ARG A 122 9.91 1.74 19.03
C ARG A 122 8.88 2.20 18.02
N PHE A 123 8.52 3.48 18.08
CA PHE A 123 7.75 4.18 17.05
C PHE A 123 8.61 5.29 16.48
N TYR A 124 9.01 5.17 15.22
CA TYR A 124 9.81 6.16 14.51
C TYR A 124 9.16 6.57 13.20
N SER A 125 9.04 7.85 12.92
CA SER A 125 8.37 8.33 11.74
C SER A 125 9.19 9.38 10.99
N ASN A 126 8.96 9.48 9.68
CA ASN A 126 9.35 10.66 8.93
C ASN A 126 8.75 11.92 9.59
N SER A 127 9.47 13.02 9.55
CA SER A 127 9.11 14.27 10.23
C SER A 127 8.03 15.08 9.48
N MET A 128 7.02 14.39 8.94
CA MET A 128 5.83 15.00 8.32
C MET A 128 4.60 14.80 9.22
N GLN A 129 3.70 15.78 9.26
CA GLN A 129 2.51 15.70 10.12
C GLN A 129 1.76 14.38 9.92
N ARG A 130 1.48 13.98 8.66
CA ARG A 130 0.72 12.76 8.35
C ARG A 130 1.38 11.48 8.83
N THR A 131 2.71 11.39 8.79
CA THR A 131 3.45 10.20 9.24
C THR A 131 3.57 10.15 10.76
N ILE A 132 3.84 11.28 11.41
CA ILE A 132 3.84 11.40 12.87
C ILE A 132 2.45 11.06 13.43
N ALA A 133 1.39 11.64 12.86
CA ALA A 133 0.01 11.39 13.29
C ALA A 133 -0.41 9.93 13.05
N THR A 134 -0.03 9.31 11.91
CA THR A 134 -0.26 7.88 11.65
C THR A 134 0.37 7.03 12.75
N ALA A 135 1.66 7.25 13.07
CA ALA A 135 2.35 6.52 14.14
C ALA A 135 1.71 6.76 15.51
N GLN A 136 1.26 7.98 15.80
CA GLN A 136 0.59 8.33 17.04
C GLN A 136 -0.75 7.60 17.23
N TYR A 137 -1.60 7.60 16.19
CA TYR A 137 -2.89 6.93 16.26
C TYR A 137 -2.74 5.40 16.28
N PHE A 138 -1.80 4.85 15.51
CA PHE A 138 -1.47 3.44 15.58
C PHE A 138 -1.00 3.03 16.98
N SER A 139 -0.04 3.75 17.55
CA SER A 139 0.48 3.47 18.90
C SER A 139 -0.61 3.58 19.97
N SER A 140 -1.51 4.55 19.85
CA SER A 140 -2.65 4.73 20.78
C SER A 140 -3.64 3.56 20.69
N GLY A 141 -3.84 2.98 19.50
CA GLY A 141 -4.66 1.78 19.33
C GLY A 141 -3.97 0.52 19.87
N MET A 142 -2.66 0.39 19.61
CA MET A 142 -1.87 -0.78 20.02
C MET A 142 -1.56 -0.78 21.51
N LEU A 143 -1.18 0.35 22.09
CA LEU A 143 -0.72 0.49 23.47
C LEU A 143 -1.52 1.58 24.20
N PRO A 144 -2.84 1.41 24.41
CA PRO A 144 -3.71 2.48 24.89
C PRO A 144 -3.41 2.92 26.34
N VAL A 145 -2.69 2.10 27.11
CA VAL A 145 -2.32 2.40 28.51
C VAL A 145 -0.88 2.89 28.65
N ALA A 146 -0.07 2.82 27.59
CA ALA A 146 1.31 3.28 27.61
C ALA A 146 1.43 4.72 27.11
N ASN A 147 2.39 5.46 27.65
CA ASN A 147 2.76 6.78 27.13
C ASN A 147 3.82 6.61 26.04
N SER A 148 3.41 6.12 24.85
CA SER A 148 4.33 5.87 23.75
C SER A 148 4.86 7.16 23.15
N LYS A 149 6.19 7.26 23.04
CA LYS A 149 6.86 8.36 22.35
C LYS A 149 6.94 8.05 20.85
N ILE A 150 6.55 9.01 20.02
CA ILE A 150 6.80 8.96 18.58
C ILE A 150 8.11 9.70 18.30
N GLU A 151 9.13 8.96 17.89
CA GLU A 151 10.39 9.52 17.50
C GLU A 151 10.30 10.11 16.10
N HIS A 152 10.88 11.26 15.90
CA HIS A 152 11.08 11.89 14.59
C HIS A 152 12.27 12.89 14.68
N LEU A 153 13.05 12.97 13.59
CA LEU A 153 14.33 13.70 13.62
C LEU A 153 14.13 15.21 13.64
N TYR A 154 13.15 15.73 12.89
CA TYR A 154 12.93 17.17 12.75
C TYR A 154 11.55 17.60 13.27
N ALA A 155 11.34 18.89 13.43
CA ALA A 155 10.00 19.45 13.59
C ALA A 155 9.12 19.09 12.38
N PRO A 156 7.79 18.92 12.57
CA PRO A 156 6.87 18.58 11.47
C PRO A 156 7.03 19.56 10.29
N SER A 157 7.24 19.05 9.11
CA SER A 157 7.39 19.73 7.80
C SER A 157 8.75 19.60 7.11
N LYS A 158 9.73 18.94 7.74
CA LYS A 158 11.01 18.66 7.11
C LYS A 158 11.18 17.14 6.95
N MET A 159 11.50 16.70 5.74
CA MET A 159 11.71 15.29 5.46
C MET A 159 12.98 14.78 6.13
N ASP A 160 12.90 13.61 6.73
CA ASP A 160 14.03 12.91 7.32
C ASP A 160 14.81 12.13 6.24
N ALA A 161 16.13 12.17 6.29
CA ALA A 161 17.00 11.50 5.32
C ALA A 161 16.85 9.97 5.31
N VAL A 162 16.34 9.37 6.38
CA VAL A 162 16.01 7.94 6.44
C VAL A 162 14.87 7.60 5.50
N PHE A 163 13.85 8.46 5.41
CA PHE A 163 12.66 8.26 4.59
C PHE A 163 12.70 8.99 3.25
N THR A 164 13.52 10.03 3.14
CA THR A 164 13.70 10.77 1.89
C THR A 164 15.18 10.86 1.62
N PRO A 165 15.70 10.08 0.69
CA PRO A 165 17.12 9.96 0.49
C PRO A 165 17.74 11.28 0.05
N GLN A 166 18.62 11.79 0.89
CA GLN A 166 19.55 12.85 0.56
C GLN A 166 20.93 12.26 0.20
N THR A 167 20.97 10.97 -0.05
CA THR A 167 22.18 10.17 -0.28
C THR A 167 22.19 9.48 -1.62
N VAL A 168 21.26 9.81 -2.51
CA VAL A 168 21.28 9.30 -3.89
C VAL A 168 22.49 9.88 -4.61
N HIS A 169 23.40 9.00 -5.02
CA HIS A 169 24.60 9.38 -5.75
C HIS A 169 24.48 8.99 -7.22
N LEU A 170 24.67 9.99 -8.08
CA LEU A 170 24.67 9.82 -9.53
C LEU A 170 26.09 9.48 -10.02
N TYR A 171 26.51 8.24 -9.81
CA TYR A 171 27.79 7.76 -10.34
C TYR A 171 27.79 7.67 -11.88
N ASP A 172 28.96 7.60 -12.51
CA ASP A 172 29.09 7.50 -13.96
C ASP A 172 28.26 6.34 -14.52
N GLY A 173 27.30 6.67 -15.40
CA GLY A 173 26.38 5.71 -16.02
C GLY A 173 25.11 5.41 -15.24
N PHE A 174 24.91 5.98 -14.05
CA PHE A 174 23.70 5.78 -13.25
C PHE A 174 22.41 6.07 -14.03
N GLU A 175 22.30 7.28 -14.62
CA GLU A 175 21.10 7.68 -15.37
C GLU A 175 20.83 6.74 -16.55
N LYS A 176 21.88 6.35 -17.27
CA LYS A 176 21.76 5.41 -18.41
C LYS A 176 21.24 4.05 -17.94
N GLN A 177 21.75 3.55 -16.81
CA GLN A 177 21.34 2.27 -16.26
C GLN A 177 19.91 2.34 -15.71
N ALA A 178 19.59 3.40 -14.98
CA ALA A 178 18.25 3.66 -14.45
C ALA A 178 17.21 3.73 -15.57
N MET A 179 17.46 4.53 -16.61
CA MET A 179 16.56 4.65 -17.76
C MET A 179 16.42 3.35 -18.53
N LYS A 180 17.49 2.54 -18.65
CA LYS A 180 17.40 1.20 -19.25
C LYS A 180 16.44 0.30 -18.45
N GLN A 181 16.53 0.32 -17.12
CA GLN A 181 15.67 -0.48 -16.23
C GLN A 181 14.23 0.03 -16.24
N ILE A 182 14.02 1.35 -16.19
CA ILE A 182 12.69 1.98 -16.30
C ILE A 182 12.03 1.60 -17.62
N ASN A 183 12.74 1.69 -18.74
CA ASN A 183 12.21 1.33 -20.05
C ASN A 183 11.80 -0.16 -20.15
N SER A 184 12.37 -1.03 -19.32
CA SER A 184 12.04 -2.46 -19.31
C SER A 184 10.98 -2.86 -18.30
N LEU A 185 10.41 -1.90 -17.55
CA LEU A 185 9.32 -2.18 -16.61
C LEU A 185 8.14 -2.84 -17.33
N TYR A 186 7.52 -3.81 -16.69
CA TYR A 186 6.38 -4.57 -17.23
C TYR A 186 6.64 -5.22 -18.61
N ASN A 187 7.90 -5.54 -18.91
CA ASN A 187 8.34 -6.11 -20.19
C ASN A 187 8.13 -5.19 -21.40
N HIS A 188 8.05 -3.87 -21.19
CA HIS A 188 8.04 -2.89 -22.26
C HIS A 188 9.47 -2.61 -22.79
N SER A 189 9.59 -1.96 -23.93
CA SER A 189 10.86 -1.54 -24.51
C SER A 189 11.15 -0.05 -24.34
N SER A 190 10.17 0.72 -23.88
CA SER A 190 10.31 2.15 -23.60
C SER A 190 9.27 2.64 -22.57
N LEU A 191 9.59 3.74 -21.90
CA LEU A 191 8.65 4.45 -21.03
C LEU A 191 7.40 4.92 -21.80
N SER A 192 7.54 5.31 -23.06
CA SER A 192 6.39 5.70 -23.89
C SER A 192 5.42 4.52 -24.08
N GLN A 193 5.92 3.32 -24.40
CA GLN A 193 5.07 2.14 -24.51
C GLN A 193 4.37 1.80 -23.18
N LEU A 194 5.06 1.95 -22.05
CA LEU A 194 4.42 1.80 -20.76
C LEU A 194 3.31 2.83 -20.56
N CYS A 195 3.56 4.10 -20.86
CA CYS A 195 2.55 5.16 -20.77
C CYS A 195 1.36 4.93 -21.72
N GLU A 196 1.56 4.35 -22.90
CA GLU A 196 0.48 3.98 -23.83
C GLU A 196 -0.53 3.01 -23.18
N THR A 197 -0.07 2.12 -22.30
CA THR A 197 -0.97 1.21 -21.59
C THR A 197 -1.90 1.90 -20.60
N LEU A 198 -1.59 3.13 -20.23
CA LEU A 198 -2.43 3.94 -19.33
C LEU A 198 -3.59 4.65 -20.04
N GLN A 199 -3.68 4.59 -21.38
CA GLN A 199 -4.78 5.27 -22.09
C GLN A 199 -6.17 4.92 -21.55
N PRO A 200 -6.53 3.64 -21.29
CA PRO A 200 -7.84 3.31 -20.69
C PRO A 200 -8.07 3.92 -19.31
N ALA A 201 -6.99 4.11 -18.54
CA ALA A 201 -7.06 4.74 -17.22
C ALA A 201 -7.21 6.27 -17.34
N TYR A 202 -6.51 6.89 -18.29
CA TYR A 202 -6.67 8.31 -18.61
C TYR A 202 -8.08 8.61 -19.09
N ASP A 203 -8.64 7.80 -19.99
CA ASP A 203 -10.01 7.98 -20.50
C ASP A 203 -11.05 7.97 -19.36
N VAL A 204 -10.89 7.09 -18.37
CA VAL A 204 -11.78 7.04 -17.19
C VAL A 204 -11.55 8.26 -16.30
N LEU A 205 -10.30 8.62 -16.01
CA LEU A 205 -9.95 9.77 -15.18
C LEU A 205 -10.49 11.08 -15.81
N GLU A 206 -10.25 11.31 -17.11
CA GLU A 206 -10.72 12.47 -17.85
C GLU A 206 -12.23 12.59 -17.82
N LYS A 207 -12.93 11.47 -18.02
CA LYS A 207 -14.39 11.41 -17.94
C LYS A 207 -14.91 11.81 -16.56
N VAL A 208 -14.32 11.27 -15.50
CA VAL A 208 -14.76 11.56 -14.11
C VAL A 208 -14.47 13.01 -13.73
N LEU A 209 -13.36 13.55 -14.19
CA LEU A 209 -12.95 14.93 -13.96
C LEU A 209 -13.72 15.95 -14.84
N ASP A 210 -14.44 15.53 -15.89
CA ASP A 210 -14.85 16.42 -16.99
C ASP A 210 -13.66 17.26 -17.49
N PHE A 211 -12.50 16.64 -17.67
CA PHE A 211 -11.20 17.29 -17.84
C PHE A 211 -11.17 18.28 -18.99
N GLU A 212 -11.75 17.95 -20.16
CA GLU A 212 -11.83 18.82 -21.32
C GLU A 212 -12.48 20.19 -21.01
N LYS A 213 -13.41 20.22 -20.02
CA LYS A 213 -14.11 21.44 -19.58
C LYS A 213 -13.36 22.18 -18.47
N SER A 214 -12.24 21.64 -18.00
CA SER A 214 -11.46 22.22 -16.91
C SER A 214 -10.76 23.51 -17.33
N GLU A 215 -10.52 24.39 -16.35
CA GLU A 215 -9.72 25.61 -16.56
C GLU A 215 -8.32 25.27 -17.08
N TYR A 216 -7.70 24.21 -16.54
CA TYR A 216 -6.37 23.79 -16.98
C TYR A 216 -6.34 23.37 -18.45
N ALA A 217 -7.29 22.56 -18.88
CA ALA A 217 -7.37 22.09 -20.27
C ALA A 217 -7.56 23.25 -21.26
N ILE A 218 -8.43 24.21 -20.91
CA ILE A 218 -8.76 25.37 -21.73
C ILE A 218 -7.58 26.35 -21.80
N GLU A 219 -6.96 26.69 -20.67
CA GLU A 219 -5.84 27.65 -20.62
C GLU A 219 -4.58 27.16 -21.33
N ASN A 220 -4.35 25.84 -21.33
CA ASN A 220 -3.13 25.24 -21.87
C ASN A 220 -3.32 24.58 -23.24
N ASP A 221 -4.52 24.63 -23.83
CA ASP A 221 -4.88 23.87 -25.05
C ASP A 221 -4.48 22.38 -24.92
N PHE A 222 -4.88 21.78 -23.78
CA PHE A 222 -4.46 20.44 -23.35
C PHE A 222 -5.70 19.60 -22.98
N PRO A 223 -6.51 19.16 -23.98
CA PRO A 223 -7.81 18.52 -23.73
C PRO A 223 -7.71 17.08 -23.21
N HIS A 224 -6.55 16.43 -23.37
CA HIS A 224 -6.34 15.01 -23.01
C HIS A 224 -4.95 14.80 -22.41
N PHE A 225 -4.84 13.85 -21.46
CA PHE A 225 -3.54 13.39 -20.98
C PHE A 225 -2.79 12.66 -22.11
N ARG A 226 -1.51 12.97 -22.25
CA ARG A 226 -0.66 12.41 -23.31
C ARG A 226 0.12 11.22 -22.78
N THR A 227 0.42 10.27 -23.65
CA THR A 227 1.23 9.08 -23.31
C THR A 227 2.68 9.21 -23.78
N ASP A 228 3.02 10.26 -24.53
CA ASP A 228 4.31 10.45 -25.21
C ASP A 228 5.15 11.62 -24.66
N ASP A 229 4.70 12.31 -23.60
CA ASP A 229 5.34 13.51 -23.04
C ASP A 229 5.98 13.33 -21.65
N THR A 230 6.03 12.08 -21.15
CA THR A 230 6.57 11.78 -19.83
C THR A 230 8.10 11.74 -19.87
N GLU A 231 8.73 12.56 -19.03
CA GLU A 231 10.18 12.63 -18.84
C GLU A 231 10.56 12.34 -17.39
N VAL A 232 11.50 11.41 -17.19
CA VAL A 232 12.12 11.14 -15.88
C VAL A 232 13.46 11.86 -15.81
N PHE A 233 13.79 12.43 -14.67
CA PHE A 233 15.08 13.07 -14.42
C PHE A 233 15.60 12.73 -13.03
N PHE A 234 16.91 12.74 -12.92
CA PHE A 234 17.62 12.47 -11.66
C PHE A 234 18.38 13.72 -11.20
N LYS A 235 18.52 13.86 -9.88
CA LYS A 235 19.31 14.91 -9.25
C LYS A 235 20.12 14.31 -8.13
N GLU A 236 21.37 14.76 -8.01
CA GLU A 236 22.21 14.39 -6.89
C GLU A 236 21.54 14.71 -5.56
N MET A 237 21.62 13.81 -4.61
CA MET A 237 21.07 13.94 -3.25
C MET A 237 19.55 14.24 -3.21
N ALA A 238 18.78 13.72 -4.17
CA ALA A 238 17.34 13.89 -4.21
C ALA A 238 16.64 12.66 -4.80
N GLU A 239 15.35 12.50 -4.50
CA GLU A 239 14.52 11.51 -5.17
C GLU A 239 14.42 11.81 -6.67
N PRO A 240 14.25 10.76 -7.50
CA PRO A 240 13.92 10.94 -8.90
C PRO A 240 12.69 11.82 -9.11
N GLY A 241 12.68 12.55 -10.18
CA GLY A 241 11.57 13.42 -10.54
C GLY A 241 10.98 13.09 -11.91
N MET A 242 9.77 13.57 -12.14
CA MET A 242 9.04 13.36 -13.40
C MET A 242 8.38 14.66 -13.86
N LYS A 243 8.23 14.81 -15.17
CA LYS A 243 7.43 15.84 -15.83
C LYS A 243 6.46 15.17 -16.80
N GLY A 244 5.49 15.93 -17.30
CA GLY A 244 4.54 15.49 -18.31
C GLY A 244 3.22 14.97 -17.75
N SER A 245 2.42 14.37 -18.62
CA SER A 245 1.05 13.99 -18.34
C SER A 245 0.92 12.94 -17.23
N LEU A 246 1.81 11.97 -17.15
CA LEU A 246 1.76 10.97 -16.09
C LEU A 246 1.84 11.61 -14.69
N LYS A 247 2.69 12.64 -14.51
CA LYS A 247 2.75 13.37 -13.23
C LYS A 247 1.45 14.13 -12.92
N LEU A 248 0.88 14.79 -13.93
CA LEU A 248 -0.39 15.54 -13.76
C LEU A 248 -1.54 14.59 -13.45
N ALA A 249 -1.68 13.53 -14.25
CA ALA A 249 -2.70 12.50 -14.06
C ALA A 249 -2.57 11.82 -12.70
N THR A 250 -1.33 11.54 -12.24
CA THR A 250 -1.08 10.98 -10.89
C THR A 250 -1.57 11.92 -9.80
N SER A 251 -1.34 13.23 -9.93
CA SER A 251 -1.82 14.19 -8.92
C SER A 251 -3.35 14.21 -8.84
N ALA A 252 -4.03 14.14 -9.98
CA ALA A 252 -5.50 14.09 -10.05
C ALA A 252 -6.06 12.74 -9.57
N SER A 253 -5.43 11.64 -9.99
CA SER A 253 -5.77 10.28 -9.56
C SER A 253 -5.64 10.11 -8.05
N ASP A 254 -4.50 10.52 -7.46
CA ASP A 254 -4.27 10.45 -6.00
C ASP A 254 -5.33 11.25 -5.23
N ALA A 255 -5.65 12.46 -5.68
CA ALA A 255 -6.68 13.27 -5.05
C ALA A 255 -8.08 12.61 -5.15
N LEU A 256 -8.41 12.03 -6.30
CA LEU A 256 -9.70 11.37 -6.52
C LEU A 256 -9.83 10.06 -5.71
N VAL A 257 -8.76 9.27 -5.63
CA VAL A 257 -8.71 8.05 -4.79
C VAL A 257 -8.83 8.41 -3.31
N LEU A 258 -8.14 9.45 -2.84
CA LEU A 258 -8.28 9.92 -1.46
C LEU A 258 -9.71 10.40 -1.16
N GLN A 259 -10.32 11.14 -2.12
CA GLN A 259 -11.72 11.56 -2.02
C GLN A 259 -12.66 10.35 -1.96
N TYR A 260 -12.42 9.30 -2.75
CA TYR A 260 -13.21 8.07 -2.73
C TYR A 260 -13.14 7.35 -1.38
N TYR A 261 -11.98 7.33 -0.74
CA TYR A 261 -11.85 6.76 0.60
C TYR A 261 -12.52 7.60 1.69
N GLU A 262 -12.56 8.92 1.54
CA GLU A 262 -13.15 9.82 2.54
C GLU A 262 -14.66 9.99 2.37
N GLU A 263 -15.15 10.13 1.12
CA GLU A 263 -16.58 10.27 0.79
C GLU A 263 -17.23 8.89 0.60
N THR A 264 -18.19 8.57 1.44
CA THR A 264 -18.86 7.25 1.42
C THR A 264 -19.95 7.12 0.37
N ASP A 265 -20.45 8.23 -0.17
CA ASP A 265 -21.38 8.25 -1.30
C ASP A 265 -20.59 8.14 -2.62
N ASP A 266 -20.73 7.00 -3.31
CA ASP A 266 -19.99 6.69 -4.53
C ASP A 266 -20.15 7.74 -5.63
N ARG A 267 -21.35 8.30 -5.78
CA ARG A 267 -21.61 9.33 -6.79
C ARG A 267 -20.95 10.64 -6.45
N LYS A 268 -20.98 11.05 -5.18
CA LYS A 268 -20.29 12.26 -4.74
C LYS A 268 -18.78 12.12 -4.87
N ALA A 269 -18.24 10.94 -4.52
CA ALA A 269 -16.82 10.65 -4.68
C ALA A 269 -16.36 10.79 -6.14
N ALA A 270 -17.21 10.48 -7.12
CA ALA A 270 -16.95 10.56 -8.55
C ALA A 270 -17.67 11.77 -9.23
N PHE A 271 -17.89 12.88 -8.53
CA PHE A 271 -18.51 14.11 -9.04
C PHE A 271 -19.86 13.91 -9.75
N GLY A 272 -20.64 12.94 -9.30
CA GLY A 272 -21.96 12.58 -9.86
C GLY A 272 -21.93 11.46 -10.90
N HIS A 273 -20.76 11.07 -11.36
CA HIS A 273 -20.59 9.94 -12.27
C HIS A 273 -20.85 8.60 -11.56
N ASN A 274 -21.35 7.63 -12.32
CA ASN A 274 -21.46 6.25 -11.86
C ASN A 274 -20.34 5.46 -12.51
N ILE A 275 -19.34 5.07 -11.74
CA ILE A 275 -18.16 4.30 -12.18
C ILE A 275 -18.06 2.99 -11.41
N SER A 276 -17.51 1.98 -12.05
CA SER A 276 -17.35 0.64 -11.49
C SER A 276 -16.13 0.55 -10.58
N MET A 277 -16.02 -0.54 -9.81
CA MET A 277 -14.80 -0.86 -9.06
C MET A 277 -13.60 -1.01 -10.00
N GLU A 278 -13.79 -1.62 -11.18
CA GLU A 278 -12.75 -1.72 -12.21
C GLU A 278 -12.26 -0.34 -12.69
N ASP A 279 -13.17 0.63 -12.81
CA ASP A 279 -12.80 2.01 -13.16
C ASP A 279 -12.02 2.69 -12.03
N TRP A 280 -12.35 2.44 -10.77
CA TRP A 280 -11.54 2.89 -9.63
C TRP A 280 -10.15 2.27 -9.63
N GLU A 281 -10.02 0.98 -9.95
CA GLU A 281 -8.73 0.30 -10.10
C GLU A 281 -7.91 0.91 -11.25
N LYS A 282 -8.53 1.22 -12.39
CA LYS A 282 -7.87 1.93 -13.51
C LYS A 282 -7.35 3.30 -13.06
N ILE A 283 -8.18 4.11 -12.38
CA ILE A 283 -7.76 5.41 -11.87
C ILE A 283 -6.57 5.25 -10.91
N ALA A 284 -6.64 4.32 -9.97
CA ALA A 284 -5.56 4.10 -9.01
C ALA A 284 -4.26 3.58 -9.66
N SER A 285 -4.36 2.80 -10.74
CA SER A 285 -3.21 2.25 -11.46
C SER A 285 -2.27 3.32 -12.04
N ILE A 286 -2.78 4.52 -12.32
CA ILE A 286 -1.97 5.65 -12.80
C ILE A 286 -0.88 5.98 -11.76
N LYS A 287 -1.25 6.00 -10.49
CA LYS A 287 -0.32 6.25 -9.38
C LYS A 287 0.61 5.07 -9.13
N ASP A 288 0.11 3.83 -9.26
CA ASP A 288 0.96 2.64 -9.13
C ASP A 288 2.08 2.66 -10.19
N VAL A 289 1.76 2.93 -11.47
CA VAL A 289 2.75 3.06 -12.54
C VAL A 289 3.72 4.23 -12.30
N TYR A 290 3.22 5.38 -11.84
CA TYR A 290 4.08 6.51 -11.48
C TYR A 290 5.10 6.13 -10.41
N GLY A 291 4.66 5.43 -9.37
CA GLY A 291 5.50 4.94 -8.27
C GLY A 291 6.55 3.95 -8.77
N ASP A 292 6.14 3.00 -9.60
CA ASP A 292 7.04 2.00 -10.16
C ASP A 292 8.11 2.65 -11.06
N VAL A 293 7.73 3.60 -11.92
CA VAL A 293 8.69 4.33 -12.77
C VAL A 293 9.74 5.09 -11.95
N LEU A 294 9.35 5.69 -10.84
CA LEU A 294 10.28 6.50 -10.03
C LEU A 294 11.08 5.70 -9.01
N PHE A 295 10.56 4.58 -8.47
CA PHE A 295 11.13 3.99 -7.27
C PHE A 295 11.48 2.51 -7.37
N THR A 296 11.13 1.79 -8.46
CA THR A 296 11.32 0.34 -8.51
C THR A 296 12.41 -0.14 -9.46
N ALA A 297 12.97 0.73 -10.32
CA ALA A 297 14.16 0.37 -11.08
C ALA A 297 15.30 -0.02 -10.12
N PRO A 298 15.91 -1.22 -10.23
CA PRO A 298 16.80 -1.77 -9.21
C PRO A 298 17.91 -0.84 -8.74
N VAL A 299 18.57 -0.10 -9.64
CA VAL A 299 19.63 0.84 -9.22
C VAL A 299 19.05 2.05 -8.47
N VAL A 300 17.86 2.51 -8.84
CA VAL A 300 17.18 3.62 -8.16
C VAL A 300 16.68 3.13 -6.80
N ALA A 301 16.01 1.98 -6.77
CA ALA A 301 15.45 1.41 -5.55
C ALA A 301 16.51 1.23 -4.47
N LYS A 302 17.68 0.69 -4.81
CA LYS A 302 18.80 0.51 -3.88
C LYS A 302 19.28 1.84 -3.29
N GLU A 303 19.46 2.89 -4.11
CA GLU A 303 19.88 4.20 -3.63
C GLU A 303 18.81 4.85 -2.74
N VAL A 304 17.54 4.78 -3.16
CA VAL A 304 16.42 5.39 -2.44
C VAL A 304 16.14 4.67 -1.11
N ALA A 305 16.17 3.33 -1.10
CA ALA A 305 15.82 2.53 0.07
C ALA A 305 16.98 2.35 1.07
N ARG A 306 18.23 2.60 0.67
CA ARG A 306 19.43 2.28 1.48
C ARG A 306 19.32 2.70 2.95
N PRO A 307 18.97 3.95 3.32
CA PRO A 307 18.88 4.34 4.73
C PRO A 307 17.81 3.55 5.50
N LEU A 308 16.67 3.26 4.86
CA LEU A 308 15.60 2.46 5.47
C LEU A 308 15.97 0.99 5.59
N LEU A 309 16.65 0.41 4.60
CA LEU A 309 17.13 -0.97 4.66
C LEU A 309 18.11 -1.16 5.83
N ILE A 310 19.03 -0.22 6.02
CA ILE A 310 19.95 -0.23 7.18
C ILE A 310 19.14 -0.18 8.48
N LEU A 311 18.21 0.75 8.60
CA LEU A 311 17.38 0.89 9.81
C LEU A 311 16.53 -0.35 10.08
N ILE A 312 15.92 -0.95 9.05
CA ILE A 312 15.12 -2.19 9.22
C ILE A 312 16.02 -3.34 9.64
N SER A 313 17.22 -3.49 9.06
CA SER A 313 18.21 -4.49 9.46
C SER A 313 18.60 -4.33 10.94
N ASP A 314 18.92 -3.10 11.37
CA ASP A 314 19.25 -2.80 12.76
C ASP A 314 18.10 -3.18 13.71
N GLU A 315 16.84 -2.88 13.34
CA GLU A 315 15.65 -3.24 14.14
C GLU A 315 15.41 -4.76 14.17
N LEU A 316 15.73 -5.49 13.11
CA LEU A 316 15.65 -6.95 13.09
C LEU A 316 16.68 -7.58 14.01
N GLU A 317 17.89 -7.02 14.12
CA GLU A 317 18.98 -7.52 14.93
C GLU A 317 18.95 -7.04 16.42
N GLU A 318 18.16 -6.00 16.75
CA GLU A 318 18.08 -5.45 18.12
C GLU A 318 17.48 -6.48 19.10
N GLU A 319 18.29 -7.02 20.00
CA GLU A 319 17.94 -8.17 20.87
C GLU A 319 16.73 -7.93 21.78
N ASN A 320 16.60 -6.72 22.36
CA ASN A 320 15.51 -6.39 23.30
C ASN A 320 14.23 -5.94 22.61
N ARG A 321 14.24 -5.77 21.28
CA ARG A 321 13.13 -5.26 20.52
C ARG A 321 12.06 -6.34 20.28
N LYS A 322 10.84 -6.09 20.72
CA LYS A 322 9.67 -6.90 20.38
C LYS A 322 8.91 -6.34 19.18
N PHE A 323 8.81 -5.00 19.14
CA PHE A 323 8.02 -4.35 18.10
C PHE A 323 8.63 -3.02 17.67
N SER A 324 8.77 -2.83 16.35
CA SER A 324 9.16 -1.56 15.74
C SER A 324 8.15 -1.12 14.69
N PHE A 325 7.78 0.16 14.73
CA PHE A 325 6.88 0.78 13.75
C PHE A 325 7.57 1.99 13.11
N LEU A 326 7.93 1.84 11.86
CA LEU A 326 8.59 2.85 11.04
C LEU A 326 7.57 3.44 10.07
N CYS A 327 7.25 4.72 10.17
CA CYS A 327 6.19 5.34 9.36
C CYS A 327 6.74 6.29 8.32
N GLY A 328 6.52 5.95 7.05
CA GLY A 328 6.92 6.73 5.87
C GLY A 328 5.80 6.86 4.83
N HIS A 329 6.17 6.65 3.58
CA HIS A 329 5.37 6.91 2.39
C HIS A 329 5.27 5.67 1.51
N ASP A 330 4.42 5.75 0.46
CA ASP A 330 4.33 4.74 -0.59
C ASP A 330 5.66 4.50 -1.31
N SER A 331 6.41 5.57 -1.60
CA SER A 331 7.77 5.49 -2.19
C SER A 331 8.73 4.66 -1.33
N ASN A 332 8.63 4.74 0.01
CA ASN A 332 9.47 3.97 0.93
C ASN A 332 9.15 2.47 0.86
N VAL A 333 7.86 2.11 0.88
CA VAL A 333 7.45 0.70 0.75
C VAL A 333 7.85 0.15 -0.62
N ALA A 334 7.56 0.89 -1.71
CA ALA A 334 7.88 0.48 -3.06
C ALA A 334 9.39 0.27 -3.27
N SER A 335 10.22 1.23 -2.84
CA SER A 335 11.67 1.15 -3.01
C SER A 335 12.31 0.04 -2.17
N VAL A 336 11.85 -0.19 -0.93
CA VAL A 336 12.32 -1.29 -0.08
C VAL A 336 11.99 -2.65 -0.72
N LEU A 337 10.74 -2.84 -1.17
CA LEU A 337 10.34 -4.08 -1.85
C LEU A 337 11.16 -4.34 -3.11
N ALA A 338 11.36 -3.31 -3.94
CA ALA A 338 12.15 -3.43 -5.17
C ALA A 338 13.63 -3.67 -4.90
N ALA A 339 14.21 -3.03 -3.87
CA ALA A 339 15.62 -3.23 -3.49
C ALA A 339 15.88 -4.63 -2.93
N LEU A 340 14.88 -5.26 -2.27
CA LEU A 340 14.92 -6.64 -1.81
C LEU A 340 14.65 -7.65 -2.93
N ASP A 341 14.36 -7.20 -4.14
CA ASP A 341 14.05 -8.04 -5.31
C ASP A 341 12.83 -8.94 -5.08
N VAL A 342 11.71 -8.31 -4.71
CA VAL A 342 10.42 -8.97 -4.50
C VAL A 342 9.86 -9.46 -5.83
N LYS A 343 9.29 -10.67 -5.85
CA LYS A 343 8.53 -11.19 -7.00
C LYS A 343 7.34 -10.28 -7.30
N GLU A 344 6.96 -10.19 -8.58
CA GLU A 344 5.80 -9.40 -8.98
C GLU A 344 4.55 -9.79 -8.18
N TYR A 345 3.78 -8.79 -7.77
CA TYR A 345 2.58 -8.96 -6.97
C TYR A 345 1.49 -7.95 -7.35
N SER A 346 0.26 -8.30 -7.00
CA SER A 346 -0.92 -7.46 -7.12
C SER A 346 -1.83 -7.74 -5.93
N LEU A 347 -2.14 -6.73 -5.15
CA LEU A 347 -2.89 -6.88 -3.91
C LEU A 347 -4.39 -7.05 -4.20
N PRO A 348 -5.03 -8.13 -3.71
CA PRO A 348 -6.47 -8.33 -3.84
C PRO A 348 -7.26 -7.34 -3.01
N ASP A 349 -8.52 -7.13 -3.35
CA ASP A 349 -9.51 -6.34 -2.60
C ASP A 349 -9.10 -4.88 -2.28
N ALA A 350 -8.10 -4.37 -2.99
CA ALA A 350 -7.66 -2.98 -2.95
C ALA A 350 -7.71 -2.37 -4.36
N ILE A 351 -8.11 -1.11 -4.48
CA ILE A 351 -8.03 -0.40 -5.77
C ILE A 351 -6.59 0.00 -6.11
N GLU A 352 -5.77 0.34 -5.11
CA GLU A 352 -4.32 0.53 -5.24
C GLU A 352 -3.64 -0.85 -5.12
N LYS A 353 -3.09 -1.38 -6.22
CA LYS A 353 -2.62 -2.77 -6.29
C LYS A 353 -1.20 -2.99 -5.78
N LYS A 354 -0.43 -1.93 -5.54
CA LYS A 354 0.99 -2.01 -5.16
C LYS A 354 1.23 -1.57 -3.71
N THR A 355 0.90 -0.35 -3.39
CA THR A 355 1.15 0.23 -2.07
C THR A 355 -0.08 0.97 -1.55
N PRO A 356 -1.19 0.28 -1.23
CA PRO A 356 -2.44 0.94 -0.83
C PRO A 356 -2.23 1.84 0.39
N ILE A 357 -3.13 2.83 0.54
CA ILE A 357 -3.11 3.75 1.67
C ILE A 357 -3.09 2.98 3.00
N GLY A 358 -2.20 3.37 3.92
CA GLY A 358 -2.06 2.70 5.22
C GLY A 358 -1.46 1.29 5.17
N VAL A 359 -0.91 0.81 4.06
CA VAL A 359 -0.25 -0.50 3.97
C VAL A 359 0.94 -0.59 4.93
N LYS A 360 1.14 -1.77 5.48
CA LYS A 360 2.25 -2.15 6.37
C LYS A 360 3.07 -3.26 5.70
N LEU A 361 4.34 -3.01 5.44
CA LEU A 361 5.31 -4.07 5.15
C LEU A 361 5.79 -4.61 6.50
N VAL A 362 5.46 -5.86 6.79
CA VAL A 362 5.65 -6.49 8.10
C VAL A 362 6.66 -7.60 7.99
N PHE A 363 7.71 -7.52 8.78
CA PHE A 363 8.71 -8.56 9.00
C PHE A 363 8.39 -9.23 10.33
N GLU A 364 7.99 -10.50 10.30
CA GLU A 364 7.66 -11.32 11.48
C GLU A 364 8.83 -12.26 11.74
N VAL A 365 9.54 -12.08 12.83
CA VAL A 365 10.64 -12.95 13.25
C VAL A 365 10.09 -14.07 14.11
N TRP A 366 10.29 -15.30 13.66
CA TRP A 366 9.85 -16.51 14.32
C TRP A 366 11.03 -17.35 14.75
N LYS A 367 11.02 -17.88 15.96
CA LYS A 367 12.02 -18.82 16.49
C LYS A 367 11.49 -20.24 16.50
N ASP A 368 12.28 -21.15 16.00
CA ASP A 368 12.01 -22.59 16.13
C ASP A 368 12.39 -23.10 17.53
N LYS A 369 12.16 -24.40 17.80
CA LYS A 369 12.49 -25.04 19.08
C LYS A 369 13.98 -25.11 19.42
N ASN A 370 14.84 -24.91 18.42
CA ASN A 370 16.29 -24.88 18.59
C ASN A 370 16.81 -23.44 18.80
N GLY A 371 15.94 -22.43 18.65
CA GLY A 371 16.28 -21.01 18.71
C GLY A 371 16.78 -20.44 17.38
N GLU A 372 16.60 -21.16 16.26
CA GLU A 372 16.89 -20.64 14.93
C GLU A 372 15.80 -19.66 14.49
N GLU A 373 16.23 -18.56 13.88
CA GLU A 373 15.35 -17.45 13.50
C GLU A 373 14.98 -17.49 12.02
N PHE A 374 13.70 -17.30 11.75
CA PHE A 374 13.12 -17.23 10.42
C PHE A 374 12.24 -15.98 10.29
N VAL A 375 12.16 -15.42 9.09
CA VAL A 375 11.38 -14.20 8.85
C VAL A 375 10.29 -14.42 7.80
N ALA A 376 9.06 -14.20 8.19
CA ALA A 376 7.95 -14.04 7.24
C ALA A 376 7.83 -12.57 6.83
N ILE A 377 7.64 -12.31 5.53
CA ILE A 377 7.47 -10.97 4.99
C ILE A 377 6.07 -10.84 4.43
N ASN A 378 5.31 -9.88 4.94
CA ASN A 378 3.91 -9.71 4.57
C ASN A 378 3.56 -8.25 4.28
N LEU A 379 2.64 -8.02 3.35
CA LEU A 379 1.93 -6.74 3.22
C LEU A 379 0.57 -6.87 3.92
N VAL A 380 0.37 -6.09 4.97
CA VAL A 380 -0.87 -6.03 5.74
C VAL A 380 -1.57 -4.71 5.45
N TYR A 381 -2.82 -4.76 5.01
CA TYR A 381 -3.57 -3.57 4.58
C TYR A 381 -5.08 -3.73 4.79
N GLN A 382 -5.77 -2.62 4.96
CA GLN A 382 -7.23 -2.62 4.93
C GLN A 382 -7.69 -2.70 3.46
N THR A 383 -8.67 -3.54 3.19
CA THR A 383 -9.31 -3.59 1.86
C THR A 383 -10.00 -2.26 1.56
N THR A 384 -10.30 -1.99 0.29
CA THR A 384 -11.05 -0.78 -0.09
C THR A 384 -12.37 -0.66 0.68
N GLU A 385 -13.05 -1.78 0.90
CA GLU A 385 -14.29 -1.81 1.68
C GLU A 385 -14.05 -1.50 3.16
N GLN A 386 -13.00 -2.07 3.78
CA GLN A 386 -12.63 -1.78 5.17
C GLN A 386 -12.23 -0.33 5.37
N LEU A 387 -11.48 0.28 4.42
CA LEU A 387 -11.12 1.70 4.46
C LEU A 387 -12.35 2.60 4.41
N ARG A 388 -13.32 2.30 3.55
CA ARG A 388 -14.52 3.12 3.36
C ARG A 388 -15.57 2.92 4.44
N SER A 389 -15.72 1.73 4.98
CA SER A 389 -16.68 1.44 6.06
C SER A 389 -16.18 1.86 7.44
N CYS A 390 -14.87 2.03 7.64
CA CYS A 390 -14.25 2.24 8.95
C CYS A 390 -14.67 1.19 10.00
N ARG A 391 -14.95 -0.05 9.56
CA ARG A 391 -15.36 -1.10 10.49
C ARG A 391 -14.19 -1.55 11.37
N MET A 392 -14.52 -2.02 12.56
CA MET A 392 -13.52 -2.60 13.45
C MET A 392 -12.89 -3.84 12.84
N LEU A 393 -11.58 -3.96 12.98
CA LEU A 393 -10.84 -5.17 12.65
C LEU A 393 -10.75 -6.08 13.87
N THR A 394 -10.96 -7.37 13.67
CA THR A 394 -10.86 -8.41 14.71
C THR A 394 -10.02 -9.57 14.20
N LEU A 395 -9.76 -10.57 15.04
CA LEU A 395 -9.06 -11.79 14.60
C LEU A 395 -9.92 -12.63 13.63
N GLU A 396 -11.25 -12.51 13.72
CA GLU A 396 -12.22 -13.17 12.83
C GLU A 396 -12.49 -12.37 11.53
N ASP A 397 -12.29 -11.06 11.56
CA ASP A 397 -12.40 -10.16 10.39
C ASP A 397 -11.14 -9.28 10.32
N PRO A 398 -9.99 -9.87 9.96
CA PRO A 398 -8.70 -9.21 9.97
C PRO A 398 -8.53 -8.25 8.77
N PRO A 399 -7.50 -7.40 8.75
CA PRO A 399 -7.04 -6.77 7.53
C PRO A 399 -6.55 -7.83 6.54
N ALA A 400 -6.51 -7.49 5.26
CA ALA A 400 -5.91 -8.35 4.25
C ALA A 400 -4.40 -8.52 4.53
N LYS A 401 -3.91 -9.75 4.34
CA LYS A 401 -2.49 -10.11 4.51
C LYS A 401 -2.01 -10.81 3.23
N TYR A 402 -1.01 -10.24 2.59
CA TYR A 402 -0.40 -10.78 1.38
C TYR A 402 1.05 -11.21 1.66
N LYS A 403 1.35 -12.49 1.46
CA LYS A 403 2.71 -13.01 1.65
C LYS A 403 3.63 -12.56 0.52
N VAL A 404 4.72 -11.90 0.85
CA VAL A 404 5.73 -11.43 -0.08
C VAL A 404 6.75 -12.53 -0.35
N SER A 405 7.09 -12.74 -1.63
CA SER A 405 8.13 -13.68 -2.04
C SER A 405 9.31 -12.95 -2.68
N LEU A 406 10.53 -13.38 -2.36
CA LEU A 406 11.77 -12.84 -2.90
C LEU A 406 12.26 -13.66 -4.09
N ASN A 407 12.92 -13.01 -5.06
CA ASN A 407 13.62 -13.69 -6.13
C ASN A 407 14.96 -14.24 -5.59
N GLY A 408 15.29 -15.49 -5.95
CA GLY A 408 16.57 -16.09 -5.63
C GLY A 408 16.78 -16.48 -4.16
N LEU A 409 15.73 -16.40 -3.33
CA LEU A 409 15.71 -16.99 -1.99
C LEU A 409 14.54 -17.97 -1.90
N GLU A 410 14.79 -19.14 -1.31
CA GLU A 410 13.75 -20.16 -1.15
C GLU A 410 13.24 -20.16 0.30
N PRO A 411 11.95 -19.91 0.51
CA PRO A 411 11.37 -19.97 1.85
C PRO A 411 11.18 -21.43 2.30
N ASN A 412 11.06 -21.64 3.62
CA ASN A 412 10.63 -22.92 4.16
C ASN A 412 9.15 -23.23 3.81
N GLU A 413 8.63 -24.35 4.27
CA GLU A 413 7.25 -24.81 4.02
C GLU A 413 6.17 -23.83 4.54
N TYR A 414 6.50 -22.98 5.52
CA TYR A 414 5.64 -21.93 6.07
C TYR A 414 5.80 -20.58 5.33
N GLY A 415 6.71 -20.52 4.34
CA GLY A 415 6.99 -19.31 3.56
C GLY A 415 7.84 -18.29 4.30
N MET A 416 8.68 -18.74 5.23
CA MET A 416 9.62 -17.92 5.99
C MET A 416 11.05 -18.15 5.48
N TYR A 417 11.86 -17.11 5.51
CA TYR A 417 13.27 -17.14 5.12
C TYR A 417 14.16 -17.26 6.35
N PRO A 418 15.28 -18.03 6.31
CA PRO A 418 16.30 -17.97 7.36
C PRO A 418 16.76 -16.53 7.57
N MET A 419 16.84 -16.07 8.84
CA MET A 419 17.22 -14.70 9.19
C MET A 419 18.57 -14.30 8.56
N ASN A 420 19.57 -15.17 8.63
CA ASN A 420 20.91 -14.90 8.08
C ASN A 420 20.88 -14.65 6.56
N GLU A 421 20.09 -15.43 5.79
CA GLU A 421 19.97 -15.26 4.34
C GLU A 421 19.25 -13.94 4.00
N LEU A 422 18.25 -13.58 4.78
CA LEU A 422 17.56 -12.31 4.63
C LEU A 422 18.48 -11.13 4.94
N LEU A 423 19.25 -11.18 6.03
CA LEU A 423 20.22 -10.13 6.38
C LEU A 423 21.34 -10.00 5.34
N GLU A 424 21.79 -11.12 4.73
CA GLU A 424 22.70 -11.08 3.58
C GLU A 424 22.08 -10.34 2.40
N ARG A 425 20.79 -10.55 2.09
CA ARG A 425 20.05 -9.81 1.05
C ARG A 425 19.98 -8.32 1.38
N PHE A 426 19.72 -7.92 2.62
CA PHE A 426 19.77 -6.53 3.06
C PHE A 426 21.16 -5.92 2.85
N ALA A 427 22.20 -6.64 3.27
CA ALA A 427 23.58 -6.20 3.09
C ALA A 427 23.96 -6.04 1.61
N GLU A 428 23.53 -6.94 0.72
CA GLU A 428 23.74 -6.83 -0.74
C GLU A 428 23.01 -5.62 -1.34
N SER A 429 21.81 -5.33 -0.85
CA SER A 429 20.99 -4.22 -1.32
C SER A 429 21.49 -2.87 -0.83
N THR A 430 22.31 -2.82 0.21
CA THR A 430 22.91 -1.60 0.78
C THR A 430 24.35 -1.34 0.34
N LYS A 431 25.01 -2.29 -0.33
CA LYS A 431 26.36 -2.10 -0.91
C LYS A 431 26.35 -0.96 -1.93
N GLN A 432 27.42 -0.13 -1.86
CA GLN A 432 27.71 0.93 -2.82
C GLN A 432 28.32 0.38 -4.11
#